data_98746995f2f94e451e9ba172cd220514
#
_entry.id   98746995f2f94e451e9ba172cd220514
#
_cell.length_a   1.000
_cell.length_b   1.000
_cell.length_c   1.000
_cell.angle_alpha   90.00
_cell.angle_beta   90.00
_cell.angle_gamma   90.00
#
_symmetry.space_group_name_H-M   'P 1'
#
loop_
_entity.id
_entity.type
_entity.pdbx_description
1 polymer ?
#
loop_
_entity_poly.entity_id
_entity_poly.type
_entity_poly.pdbx_seq_one_letter_code
_entity_poly.pdbx_strand_id
1 'polypeptide(L)'
;MKKAFFGVIAFLMLLLGVAAFAGFPPSYLLAAPGVATGIGSKLLCSARYVSGFSERQSFDDLVQYSGILQELTVEYDETQKTVTTSLFGLSEKTAKSLPNIGCAVNYSGFDQRDSLPAEPASARERA
;
A
#
# COMPACT_ATOMS: atom_id res chain seq x y z
N MET A 1 36.68 -9.63 -14.22
CA MET A 1 35.40 -9.87 -13.55
C MET A 1 35.48 -9.72 -12.03
N LYS A 2 36.42 -10.35 -11.32
CA LYS A 2 36.53 -10.22 -9.84
C LYS A 2 36.73 -8.77 -9.37
N LYS A 3 37.54 -7.96 -10.03
CA LYS A 3 37.79 -6.55 -9.65
C LYS A 3 36.55 -5.67 -9.80
N ALA A 4 35.74 -5.88 -10.85
CA ALA A 4 34.48 -5.17 -11.03
C ALA A 4 33.45 -5.54 -9.95
N PHE A 5 33.41 -6.80 -9.56
CA PHE A 5 32.53 -7.29 -8.51
C PHE A 5 32.87 -6.66 -7.14
N PHE A 6 34.16 -6.60 -6.80
CA PHE A 6 34.61 -5.91 -5.56
C PHE A 6 34.29 -4.42 -5.59
N GLY A 7 34.41 -3.75 -6.74
CA GLY A 7 34.07 -2.34 -6.90
C GLY A 7 32.57 -2.07 -6.65
N VAL A 8 31.69 -2.94 -7.16
CA VAL A 8 30.25 -2.82 -6.96
C VAL A 8 29.87 -3.04 -5.48
N ILE A 9 30.48 -4.02 -4.83
CA ILE A 9 30.22 -4.26 -3.40
C ILE A 9 30.68 -3.07 -2.55
N ALA A 10 31.88 -2.54 -2.82
CA ALA A 10 32.39 -1.39 -2.09
C ALA A 10 31.51 -0.15 -2.28
N PHE A 11 30.99 0.07 -3.49
CA PHE A 11 30.08 1.16 -3.79
C PHE A 11 28.73 1.01 -3.08
N LEU A 12 28.17 -0.21 -3.05
CA LEU A 12 26.94 -0.50 -2.30
C LEU A 12 27.11 -0.30 -0.81
N MET A 13 28.25 -0.73 -0.24
CA MET A 13 28.55 -0.52 1.17
C MET A 13 28.73 0.97 1.50
N LEU A 14 29.32 1.74 0.60
CA LEU A 14 29.43 3.19 0.74
C LEU A 14 28.06 3.85 0.75
N LEU A 15 27.17 3.48 -0.18
CA LEU A 15 25.79 4.02 -0.25
C LEU A 15 24.99 3.67 1.03
N LEU A 16 25.10 2.43 1.51
CA LEU A 16 24.45 2.02 2.76
C LEU A 16 25.01 2.80 3.96
N GLY A 17 26.32 3.02 4.02
CA GLY A 17 26.97 3.82 5.06
C GLY A 17 26.50 5.28 5.04
N VAL A 18 26.42 5.89 3.87
CA VAL A 18 25.92 7.29 3.71
C VAL A 18 24.44 7.37 4.11
N ALA A 19 23.61 6.42 3.70
CA ALA A 19 22.21 6.39 4.07
C ALA A 19 22.01 6.24 5.60
N ALA A 20 22.78 5.37 6.23
CA ALA A 20 22.75 5.19 7.68
C ALA A 20 23.22 6.46 8.43
N PHE A 21 24.26 7.13 7.92
CA PHE A 21 24.77 8.37 8.49
C PHE A 21 23.80 9.54 8.33
N ALA A 22 23.02 9.56 7.24
CA ALA A 22 21.95 10.55 6.99
C ALA A 22 20.68 10.33 7.84
N GLY A 23 20.70 9.33 8.75
CA GLY A 23 19.55 9.05 9.64
C GLY A 23 18.40 8.28 8.99
N PHE A 24 18.64 7.67 7.83
CA PHE A 24 17.69 6.74 7.20
C PHE A 24 18.01 5.31 7.65
N PRO A 25 17.32 4.76 8.67
CA PRO A 25 17.54 3.39 9.06
C PRO A 25 17.14 2.44 7.91
N PRO A 26 17.90 1.38 7.65
CA PRO A 26 17.63 0.43 6.57
C PRO A 26 16.25 -0.24 6.67
N SER A 27 15.65 -0.24 7.85
CA SER A 27 14.28 -0.69 8.08
C SER A 27 13.23 0.07 7.27
N TYR A 28 13.45 1.35 6.96
CA TYR A 28 12.54 2.12 6.10
C TYR A 28 12.55 1.63 4.65
N LEU A 29 13.70 1.24 4.13
CA LEU A 29 13.80 0.69 2.77
C LEU A 29 13.06 -0.65 2.65
N LEU A 30 13.09 -1.46 3.70
CA LEU A 30 12.37 -2.74 3.76
C LEU A 30 10.86 -2.54 3.95
N ALA A 31 10.45 -1.46 4.61
CA ALA A 31 9.04 -1.15 4.83
C ALA A 31 8.38 -0.44 3.62
N ALA A 32 9.17 0.25 2.79
CA ALA A 32 8.66 1.06 1.67
C ALA A 32 7.73 0.30 0.71
N PRO A 33 8.02 -0.93 0.28
CA PRO A 33 7.09 -1.70 -0.56
C PRO A 33 5.74 -1.94 0.10
N GLY A 34 5.73 -2.24 1.41
CA GLY A 34 4.50 -2.45 2.18
C GLY A 34 3.66 -1.19 2.33
N VAL A 35 4.30 -0.03 2.46
CA VAL A 35 3.62 1.27 2.52
C VAL A 35 3.01 1.61 1.16
N ALA A 36 3.77 1.45 0.07
CA ALA A 36 3.30 1.73 -1.28
C ALA A 36 2.09 0.86 -1.66
N THR A 37 2.16 -0.45 -1.39
CA THR A 37 1.04 -1.37 -1.65
C THR A 37 -0.16 -1.09 -0.74
N GLY A 38 0.06 -0.75 0.53
CA GLY A 38 -1.01 -0.40 1.47
C GLY A 38 -1.76 0.87 1.05
N ILE A 39 -1.05 1.93 0.68
CA ILE A 39 -1.63 3.17 0.18
C ILE A 39 -2.34 2.92 -1.16
N GLY A 40 -1.68 2.23 -2.08
CA GLY A 40 -2.22 1.91 -3.40
C GLY A 40 -3.54 1.15 -3.30
N SER A 41 -3.59 0.05 -2.57
CA SER A 41 -4.81 -0.75 -2.42
C SER A 41 -5.97 0.05 -1.79
N LYS A 42 -5.68 0.87 -0.78
CA LYS A 42 -6.70 1.69 -0.12
C LYS A 42 -7.27 2.77 -1.02
N LEU A 43 -6.41 3.52 -1.71
CA LEU A 43 -6.84 4.60 -2.61
C LEU A 43 -7.61 4.06 -3.82
N LEU A 44 -7.12 2.99 -4.45
CA LEU A 44 -7.80 2.34 -5.57
C LEU A 44 -9.15 1.75 -5.18
N CYS A 45 -9.23 1.10 -4.02
CA CYS A 45 -10.49 0.60 -3.48
C CYS A 45 -11.48 1.74 -3.24
N SER A 46 -11.04 2.84 -2.63
CA SER A 46 -11.92 4.00 -2.38
C SER A 46 -12.35 4.67 -3.67
N ALA A 47 -11.46 4.85 -4.63
CA ALA A 47 -11.79 5.42 -5.94
C ALA A 47 -12.83 4.54 -6.69
N ARG A 48 -12.63 3.22 -6.70
CA ARG A 48 -13.50 2.28 -7.41
C ARG A 48 -14.84 2.09 -6.70
N TYR A 49 -14.84 1.73 -5.42
CA TYR A 49 -16.05 1.25 -4.73
C TYR A 49 -16.78 2.31 -3.91
N VAL A 50 -16.12 3.43 -3.58
CA VAL A 50 -16.75 4.53 -2.86
C VAL A 50 -17.08 5.68 -3.81
N SER A 51 -16.13 6.08 -4.66
CA SER A 51 -16.32 7.19 -5.61
C SER A 51 -16.92 6.77 -6.95
N GLY A 52 -16.91 5.47 -7.27
CA GLY A 52 -17.51 4.94 -8.49
C GLY A 52 -16.67 5.18 -9.77
N PHE A 53 -15.37 5.45 -9.64
CA PHE A 53 -14.49 5.64 -10.79
C PHE A 53 -14.23 4.32 -11.50
N SER A 54 -13.91 4.38 -12.80
CA SER A 54 -13.42 3.22 -13.52
C SER A 54 -12.04 2.78 -12.99
N GLU A 55 -11.69 1.51 -13.20
CA GLU A 55 -10.37 0.98 -12.80
C GLU A 55 -9.23 1.80 -13.41
N ARG A 56 -9.34 2.11 -14.70
CA ARG A 56 -8.36 2.91 -15.42
C ARG A 56 -8.21 4.31 -14.83
N GLN A 57 -9.32 5.01 -14.61
CA GLN A 57 -9.29 6.35 -14.03
C GLN A 57 -8.70 6.33 -12.61
N SER A 58 -9.09 5.35 -11.81
CA SER A 58 -8.56 5.19 -10.45
C SER A 58 -7.05 5.00 -10.45
N PHE A 59 -6.52 4.22 -11.39
CA PHE A 59 -5.08 4.01 -11.54
C PHE A 59 -4.37 5.24 -12.07
N ASP A 60 -4.89 5.87 -13.12
CA ASP A 60 -4.31 7.07 -13.71
C ASP A 60 -4.21 8.22 -12.69
N ASP A 61 -5.23 8.37 -11.83
CA ASP A 61 -5.21 9.35 -10.74
C ASP A 61 -4.16 9.00 -9.67
N LEU A 62 -4.04 7.71 -9.33
CA LEU A 62 -3.07 7.24 -8.32
C LEU A 62 -1.63 7.51 -8.73
N VAL A 63 -1.27 7.20 -9.97
CA VAL A 63 0.13 7.28 -10.44
C VAL A 63 0.67 8.71 -10.53
N GLN A 64 -0.20 9.71 -10.47
CA GLN A 64 0.21 11.11 -10.44
C GLN A 64 0.94 11.49 -9.15
N TYR A 65 0.69 10.77 -8.05
CA TYR A 65 1.28 11.10 -6.76
C TYR A 65 2.73 10.66 -6.62
N SER A 66 3.13 9.57 -7.26
CA SER A 66 4.51 9.06 -7.19
C SER A 66 4.81 8.07 -8.30
N GLY A 67 6.00 8.18 -8.90
CA GLY A 67 6.45 7.28 -9.96
C GLY A 67 6.51 5.81 -9.54
N ILE A 68 6.74 5.52 -8.25
CA ILE A 68 6.75 4.12 -7.78
C ILE A 68 5.38 3.46 -7.83
N LEU A 69 4.30 4.25 -7.79
CA LEU A 69 2.94 3.73 -7.87
C LEU A 69 2.58 3.24 -9.28
N GLN A 70 3.34 3.65 -10.30
CA GLN A 70 3.20 3.13 -11.68
C GLN A 70 3.62 1.66 -11.79
N GLU A 71 4.48 1.21 -10.90
CA GLU A 71 5.01 -0.15 -10.87
C GLU A 71 4.11 -1.13 -10.09
N LEU A 72 2.98 -0.64 -9.55
CA LEU A 72 2.02 -1.49 -8.85
C LEU A 72 1.28 -2.39 -9.85
N THR A 73 1.26 -3.67 -9.55
CA THR A 73 0.31 -4.61 -10.15
C THR A 73 -0.98 -4.57 -9.34
N VAL A 74 -2.12 -4.41 -10.02
CA VAL A 74 -3.43 -4.22 -9.39
C VAL A 74 -4.40 -5.29 -9.85
N GLU A 75 -5.06 -5.94 -8.90
CA GLU A 75 -6.17 -6.88 -9.13
C GLU A 75 -7.43 -6.40 -8.44
N TYR A 76 -8.54 -6.39 -9.17
CA TYR A 76 -9.87 -6.05 -8.67
C TYR A 76 -10.73 -7.30 -8.58
N ASP A 77 -11.37 -7.52 -7.43
CA ASP A 77 -12.41 -8.52 -7.25
C ASP A 77 -13.75 -7.82 -6.98
N GLU A 78 -14.57 -7.74 -8.01
CA GLU A 78 -15.89 -7.09 -7.94
C GLU A 78 -16.87 -7.82 -7.02
N THR A 79 -16.73 -9.13 -6.88
CA THR A 79 -17.60 -9.96 -6.03
C THR A 79 -17.36 -9.67 -4.56
N GLN A 80 -16.08 -9.63 -4.17
CA GLN A 80 -15.67 -9.36 -2.79
C GLN A 80 -15.52 -7.86 -2.50
N LYS A 81 -15.55 -7.02 -3.53
CA LYS A 81 -15.24 -5.58 -3.50
C LYS A 81 -13.88 -5.34 -2.85
N THR A 82 -12.89 -6.06 -3.33
CA THR A 82 -11.50 -5.95 -2.87
C THR A 82 -10.58 -5.47 -3.97
N VAL A 83 -9.52 -4.79 -3.58
CA VAL A 83 -8.42 -4.39 -4.46
C VAL A 83 -7.12 -4.88 -3.85
N THR A 84 -6.43 -5.72 -4.57
CA THR A 84 -5.11 -6.23 -4.19
C THR A 84 -4.05 -5.54 -5.02
N THR A 85 -3.04 -5.01 -4.36
CA THR A 85 -1.87 -4.40 -5.01
C THR A 85 -0.61 -5.12 -4.60
N SER A 86 0.28 -5.33 -5.54
CA SER A 86 1.60 -5.88 -5.30
C SER A 86 2.67 -5.02 -5.97
N LEU A 87 3.87 -4.98 -5.37
CA LEU A 87 5.02 -4.28 -5.89
C LEU A 87 6.19 -5.25 -6.06
N PHE A 88 6.54 -5.52 -7.32
CA PHE A 88 7.64 -6.45 -7.71
C PHE A 88 7.57 -7.84 -7.05
N GLY A 89 6.40 -8.28 -6.59
CA GLY A 89 6.26 -9.52 -5.82
C GLY A 89 6.86 -9.51 -4.41
N LEU A 90 7.39 -8.36 -3.95
CA LEU A 90 8.02 -8.22 -2.64
C LEU A 90 7.03 -7.92 -1.52
N SER A 91 5.92 -7.30 -1.86
CA SER A 91 4.88 -6.95 -0.91
C SER A 91 3.52 -6.94 -1.59
N GLU A 92 2.54 -7.48 -0.91
CA GLU A 92 1.15 -7.51 -1.37
C GLU A 92 0.24 -7.01 -0.24
N LYS A 93 -0.73 -6.18 -0.59
CA LYS A 93 -1.76 -5.69 0.31
C LYS A 93 -3.12 -5.68 -0.36
N THR A 94 -4.13 -6.09 0.38
CA THR A 94 -5.52 -6.10 -0.06
C THR A 94 -6.33 -5.12 0.76
N ALA A 95 -7.08 -4.26 0.08
CA ALA A 95 -8.09 -3.41 0.69
C ALA A 95 -9.48 -3.93 0.35
N LYS A 96 -10.38 -3.91 1.31
CA LYS A 96 -11.78 -4.33 1.18
C LYS A 96 -12.71 -3.15 1.43
N SER A 97 -13.70 -2.99 0.57
CA SER A 97 -14.77 -2.03 0.78
C SER A 97 -15.76 -2.56 1.83
N LEU A 98 -15.97 -1.78 2.87
CA LEU A 98 -16.90 -2.08 3.96
C LEU A 98 -18.08 -1.11 3.90
N PRO A 99 -19.32 -1.61 4.07
CA PRO A 99 -20.51 -0.75 4.10
C PRO A 99 -20.39 0.33 5.18
N ASN A 100 -20.69 1.58 4.81
CA ASN A 100 -20.70 2.76 5.71
C ASN A 100 -19.35 3.18 6.33
N ILE A 101 -18.26 2.47 6.04
CA ILE A 101 -16.94 2.74 6.61
C ILE A 101 -15.94 3.19 5.53
N GLY A 102 -16.12 2.69 4.30
CA GLY A 102 -15.18 2.89 3.21
C GLY A 102 -14.21 1.72 3.06
N CYS A 103 -13.01 1.97 2.57
CA CYS A 103 -12.03 0.90 2.31
C CYS A 103 -11.03 0.76 3.45
N ALA A 104 -10.84 -0.47 3.86
CA ALA A 104 -9.89 -0.85 4.90
C ALA A 104 -8.85 -1.83 4.36
N VAL A 105 -7.59 -1.60 4.69
CA VAL A 105 -6.46 -2.47 4.30
C VAL A 105 -6.28 -3.57 5.33
N ASN A 106 -6.15 -4.80 4.86
CA ASN A 106 -5.84 -5.92 5.74
C ASN A 106 -4.32 -5.94 6.01
N TYR A 107 -3.95 -5.60 7.24
CA TYR A 107 -2.60 -5.81 7.75
C TYR A 107 -2.57 -7.11 8.55
N SER A 108 -1.67 -8.02 8.21
CA SER A 108 -1.48 -9.27 8.94
C SER A 108 -1.23 -8.98 10.42
N GLY A 109 -2.09 -9.51 11.30
CA GLY A 109 -2.02 -9.28 12.75
C GLY A 109 -2.95 -8.20 13.30
N PHE A 110 -3.73 -7.53 12.44
CA PHE A 110 -4.72 -6.55 12.87
C PHE A 110 -6.12 -7.04 12.50
N ASP A 111 -6.85 -7.58 13.45
CA ASP A 111 -8.28 -7.88 13.24
C ASP A 111 -9.07 -6.58 13.31
N GLN A 112 -9.59 -6.16 12.15
CA GLN A 112 -10.34 -4.92 12.01
C GLN A 112 -11.63 -4.88 12.85
N ARG A 113 -12.11 -6.03 13.30
CA ARG A 113 -13.32 -6.08 14.15
C ARG A 113 -13.07 -5.53 15.55
N ASP A 114 -11.85 -5.69 16.06
CA ASP A 114 -11.48 -5.25 17.41
C ASP A 114 -11.15 -3.75 17.50
N SER A 115 -10.95 -3.09 16.34
CA SER A 115 -10.57 -1.68 16.29
C SER A 115 -11.70 -0.73 15.90
N LEU A 116 -12.85 -1.25 15.52
CA LEU A 116 -14.02 -0.40 15.30
C LEU A 116 -14.56 0.07 16.65
N PRO A 117 -14.65 1.39 16.89
CA PRO A 117 -15.37 1.89 18.04
C PRO A 117 -16.79 1.30 17.99
N ALA A 118 -17.27 0.78 19.11
CA ALA A 118 -18.67 0.39 19.22
C ALA A 118 -19.52 1.57 18.74
N GLU A 119 -20.36 1.32 17.73
CA GLU A 119 -21.25 2.35 17.17
C GLU A 119 -22.04 2.97 18.33
N PRO A 120 -21.93 4.29 18.56
CA PRO A 120 -22.66 4.92 19.65
C PRO A 120 -24.15 4.68 19.45
N ALA A 121 -24.82 4.23 20.50
CA ALA A 121 -26.25 3.89 20.48
C ALA A 121 -27.14 5.00 19.88
N SER A 122 -26.66 6.24 19.91
CA SER A 122 -27.32 7.41 19.32
C SER A 122 -27.32 7.45 17.77
N ALA A 123 -26.48 6.65 17.10
CA ALA A 123 -26.48 6.58 15.63
C ALA A 123 -27.61 5.69 15.11
N ARG A 124 -28.07 4.71 15.90
CA ARG A 124 -29.19 3.83 15.54
C ARG A 124 -30.55 4.52 15.55
N GLU A 125 -30.69 5.64 16.25
CA GLU A 125 -31.96 6.35 16.41
C GLU A 125 -32.23 7.37 15.29
N ARG A 126 -31.26 7.62 14.41
CA ARG A 126 -31.37 8.57 13.28
C ARG A 126 -31.42 7.93 11.89
N ALA A 127 -31.47 6.63 11.82
CA ALA A 127 -31.75 5.88 10.59
C ALA A 127 -33.23 5.44 10.55
#